data_a592f13ce3abd73b965fd97dfa374802
#
_entry.id   a592f13ce3abd73b965fd97dfa374802
#
_cell.length_a   1.000
_cell.length_b   1.000
_cell.length_c   1.000
_cell.angle_alpha   90.00
_cell.angle_beta   90.00
_cell.angle_gamma   90.00
#
_symmetry.space_group_name_H-M   'P 1'
#
loop_
_entity.id
_entity.type
_entity.pdbx_description
1 polymer ?
#
loop_
_entity_poly.entity_id
_entity_poly.type
_entity_poly.pdbx_seq_one_letter_code
_entity_poly.pdbx_strand_id
1 'polypeptide(L)'
;MEAQPYTRTELMICVAARLFQDGTTAFIGTGIPMLAAMLATKTTAPNLVPVFEFGGTGAILEDLPRAVGEARTFHKGLCASGICDTMETAQRGFIDYGFLGGAQIDCYGNLNSTTIGEHDHPRARLPGSGGGNDVGTQCWMTVAIMQHDKRRFVPKVDFVTTPGYLTGPGARQAAGLPPGTGPAYVVSTLALMDYDSAPAGASPAGTCRMRLAATHP
;
A
#
# COMPACT_ATOMS: atom_id res chain seq x y z
N MET A 1 -34.22 -10.28 -2.84
CA MET A 1 -33.29 -9.69 -3.80
C MET A 1 -32.20 -10.72 -4.04
N GLU A 2 -32.11 -11.26 -5.24
CA GLU A 2 -30.97 -12.12 -5.60
C GLU A 2 -29.68 -11.28 -5.54
N ALA A 3 -28.66 -11.82 -4.88
CA ALA A 3 -27.37 -11.17 -4.80
C ALA A 3 -26.78 -11.08 -6.22
N GLN A 4 -26.44 -9.88 -6.67
CA GLN A 4 -25.75 -9.70 -7.94
C GLN A 4 -24.39 -10.40 -7.86
N PRO A 5 -24.00 -11.17 -8.87
CA PRO A 5 -22.70 -11.82 -8.89
C PRO A 5 -21.60 -10.76 -8.90
N TYR A 6 -20.61 -10.89 -8.01
CA TYR A 6 -19.45 -10.03 -7.95
C TYR A 6 -18.21 -10.72 -8.55
N THR A 7 -17.26 -9.93 -9.04
CA THR A 7 -15.96 -10.42 -9.47
C THR A 7 -14.99 -10.51 -8.29
N ARG A 8 -13.95 -11.34 -8.41
CA ARG A 8 -12.88 -11.40 -7.39
C ARG A 8 -12.17 -10.06 -7.19
N THR A 9 -12.09 -9.24 -8.24
CA THR A 9 -11.50 -7.89 -8.15
C THR A 9 -12.39 -6.96 -7.34
N GLU A 10 -13.70 -6.98 -7.54
CA GLU A 10 -14.64 -6.20 -6.74
C GLU A 10 -14.59 -6.61 -5.27
N LEU A 11 -14.56 -7.92 -4.98
CA LEU A 11 -14.41 -8.40 -3.61
C LEU A 11 -13.10 -7.93 -2.98
N MET A 12 -11.99 -8.02 -3.70
CA MET A 12 -10.68 -7.51 -3.26
C MET A 12 -10.75 -6.01 -2.91
N ILE A 13 -11.41 -5.20 -3.75
CA ILE A 13 -11.60 -3.75 -3.51
C ILE A 13 -12.45 -3.53 -2.24
N CYS A 14 -13.52 -4.29 -2.06
CA CYS A 14 -14.37 -4.20 -0.87
C CYS A 14 -13.62 -4.57 0.42
N VAL A 15 -12.78 -5.61 0.38
CA VAL A 15 -11.94 -6.00 1.52
C VAL A 15 -10.91 -4.91 1.82
N ALA A 16 -10.24 -4.39 0.80
CA ALA A 16 -9.27 -3.31 0.95
C ALA A 16 -9.90 -2.02 1.51
N ALA A 17 -11.12 -1.68 1.06
CA ALA A 17 -11.85 -0.51 1.55
C ALA A 17 -12.14 -0.59 3.05
N ARG A 18 -12.40 -1.78 3.58
CA ARG A 18 -12.67 -2.00 5.01
C ARG A 18 -11.44 -1.91 5.91
N LEU A 19 -10.23 -1.88 5.34
CA LEU A 19 -8.99 -1.69 6.10
C LEU A 19 -8.73 -0.22 6.44
N PHE A 20 -9.36 0.73 5.72
CA PHE A 20 -9.29 2.13 6.08
C PHE A 20 -10.09 2.39 7.37
N GLN A 21 -9.46 3.06 8.30
CA GLN A 21 -10.15 3.54 9.51
C GLN A 21 -10.64 4.97 9.30
N ASP A 22 -11.81 5.27 9.83
CA ASP A 22 -12.40 6.60 9.72
C ASP A 22 -11.56 7.64 10.50
N GLY A 23 -11.40 8.82 9.93
CA GLY A 23 -10.62 9.90 10.52
C GLY A 23 -9.10 9.75 10.41
N THR A 24 -8.59 8.77 9.64
CA THR A 24 -7.16 8.58 9.40
C THR A 24 -6.70 9.20 8.08
N THR A 25 -5.38 9.31 7.92
CA THR A 25 -4.73 9.77 6.69
C THR A 25 -4.16 8.57 5.92
N ALA A 26 -4.35 8.56 4.59
CA ALA A 26 -3.86 7.47 3.78
C ALA A 26 -3.21 7.95 2.48
N PHE A 27 -1.98 7.52 2.25
CA PHE A 27 -1.28 7.71 0.99
C PHE A 27 -1.83 6.70 -0.03
N ILE A 28 -2.37 7.19 -1.15
CA ILE A 28 -3.13 6.38 -2.10
C ILE A 28 -2.34 6.22 -3.41
N GLY A 29 -1.92 4.99 -3.69
CA GLY A 29 -1.31 4.62 -4.97
C GLY A 29 -2.32 4.57 -6.11
N THR A 30 -1.82 4.67 -7.34
CA THR A 30 -2.63 4.67 -8.58
C THR A 30 -3.38 3.35 -8.78
N GLY A 31 -4.58 3.43 -9.32
CA GLY A 31 -5.37 2.27 -9.77
C GLY A 31 -6.26 1.66 -8.68
N ILE A 32 -6.08 0.38 -8.38
CA ILE A 32 -6.93 -0.34 -7.40
C ILE A 32 -6.93 0.32 -6.01
N PRO A 33 -5.81 0.81 -5.46
CA PRO A 33 -5.83 1.58 -4.22
C PRO A 33 -6.79 2.77 -4.22
N MET A 34 -6.88 3.51 -5.34
CA MET A 34 -7.83 4.62 -5.49
C MET A 34 -9.28 4.16 -5.42
N LEU A 35 -9.61 3.04 -6.09
CA LEU A 35 -10.98 2.48 -6.03
C LEU A 35 -11.34 2.06 -4.60
N ALA A 36 -10.41 1.46 -3.87
CA ALA A 36 -10.63 1.10 -2.47
C ALA A 36 -10.87 2.33 -1.58
N ALA A 37 -10.07 3.40 -1.75
CA ALA A 37 -10.24 4.65 -1.02
C ALA A 37 -11.57 5.34 -1.37
N MET A 38 -11.94 5.40 -2.66
CA MET A 38 -13.23 5.94 -3.11
C MET A 38 -14.40 5.18 -2.50
N LEU A 39 -14.33 3.86 -2.41
CA LEU A 39 -15.36 3.05 -1.77
C LEU A 39 -15.40 3.31 -0.26
N ALA A 40 -14.25 3.35 0.40
CA ALA A 40 -14.14 3.60 1.83
C ALA A 40 -14.75 4.95 2.22
N THR A 41 -14.43 6.03 1.50
CA THR A 41 -14.97 7.37 1.78
C THR A 41 -16.50 7.46 1.57
N LYS A 42 -17.06 6.59 0.74
CA LYS A 42 -18.52 6.52 0.50
C LYS A 42 -19.25 5.55 1.45
N THR A 43 -18.52 4.76 2.26
CA THR A 43 -19.10 3.69 3.07
C THR A 43 -18.58 3.67 4.50
N THR A 44 -17.40 3.09 4.74
CA THR A 44 -16.88 2.75 6.08
C THR A 44 -16.01 3.82 6.71
N ALA A 45 -15.45 4.73 5.91
CA ALA A 45 -14.51 5.76 6.37
C ALA A 45 -14.79 7.11 5.70
N PRO A 46 -15.94 7.77 5.99
CA PRO A 46 -16.33 9.02 5.35
C PRO A 46 -15.40 10.20 5.67
N ASN A 47 -14.67 10.14 6.79
CA ASN A 47 -13.70 11.15 7.20
C ASN A 47 -12.24 10.74 6.87
N LEU A 48 -12.03 9.72 6.04
CA LEU A 48 -10.71 9.39 5.53
C LEU A 48 -10.12 10.57 4.77
N VAL A 49 -8.87 10.91 5.03
CA VAL A 49 -8.12 11.93 4.31
C VAL A 49 -7.18 11.26 3.31
N PRO A 50 -7.57 11.11 2.04
CA PRO A 50 -6.66 10.59 1.02
C PRO A 50 -5.55 11.61 0.72
N VAL A 51 -4.32 11.13 0.61
CA VAL A 51 -3.13 11.90 0.27
C VAL A 51 -2.55 11.34 -1.02
N PHE A 52 -2.29 12.22 -1.98
CA PHE A 52 -1.74 11.88 -3.28
C PHE A 52 -0.33 12.44 -3.43
N GLU A 53 0.55 11.67 -4.05
CA GLU A 53 1.97 11.95 -4.20
C GLU A 53 2.29 13.37 -4.68
N PHE A 54 1.50 13.91 -5.61
CA PHE A 54 1.71 15.25 -6.18
C PHE A 54 1.11 16.39 -5.36
N GLY A 55 0.65 16.12 -4.14
CA GLY A 55 0.28 17.17 -3.18
C GLY A 55 -1.21 17.35 -2.93
N GLY A 56 -2.08 16.64 -3.64
CA GLY A 56 -3.51 16.65 -3.36
C GLY A 56 -3.81 15.95 -2.05
N THR A 57 -4.43 16.64 -1.10
CA THR A 57 -4.78 16.09 0.21
C THR A 57 -6.25 16.31 0.50
N GLY A 58 -6.96 15.26 0.92
CA GLY A 58 -8.37 15.30 1.28
C GLY A 58 -9.31 15.53 0.08
N ALA A 59 -8.87 15.19 -1.13
CA ALA A 59 -9.70 15.37 -2.32
C ALA A 59 -10.95 14.48 -2.32
N ILE A 60 -12.06 15.02 -2.79
CA ILE A 60 -13.30 14.28 -3.01
C ILE A 60 -13.21 13.60 -4.37
N LEU A 61 -13.05 12.30 -4.38
CA LEU A 61 -12.96 11.51 -5.61
C LEU A 61 -14.38 11.16 -6.11
N GLU A 62 -14.91 11.98 -7.00
CA GLU A 62 -16.19 11.72 -7.68
C GLU A 62 -16.00 10.70 -8.81
N ASP A 63 -14.90 10.84 -9.57
CA ASP A 63 -14.46 9.94 -10.63
C ASP A 63 -13.07 9.40 -10.36
N LEU A 64 -12.75 8.22 -10.92
CA LEU A 64 -11.43 7.60 -10.77
C LEU A 64 -10.36 8.42 -11.51
N PRO A 65 -9.36 8.97 -10.79
CA PRO A 65 -8.19 9.58 -11.42
C PRO A 65 -7.35 8.52 -12.17
N ARG A 66 -6.77 8.91 -13.29
CA ARG A 66 -5.89 8.03 -14.08
C ARG A 66 -4.49 7.91 -13.46
N ALA A 67 -4.07 8.93 -12.71
CA ALA A 67 -2.77 8.99 -12.05
C ALA A 67 -2.85 9.85 -10.79
N VAL A 68 -1.88 9.67 -9.88
CA VAL A 68 -1.78 10.42 -8.61
C VAL A 68 -1.50 11.93 -8.80
N GLY A 69 -1.06 12.34 -9.99
CA GLY A 69 -0.81 13.76 -10.35
C GLY A 69 -1.91 14.39 -11.20
N GLU A 70 -3.04 13.72 -11.40
CA GLU A 70 -4.16 14.28 -12.17
C GLU A 70 -4.91 15.33 -11.35
N ALA A 71 -5.47 16.35 -12.01
CA ALA A 71 -6.20 17.45 -11.37
C ALA A 71 -7.35 17.00 -10.45
N ARG A 72 -7.97 15.84 -10.72
CA ARG A 72 -9.03 15.26 -9.86
C ARG A 72 -8.54 14.94 -8.45
N THR A 73 -7.24 14.65 -8.27
CA THR A 73 -6.66 14.40 -6.95
C THR A 73 -6.55 15.65 -6.07
N PHE A 74 -6.89 16.82 -6.62
CA PHE A 74 -6.98 18.09 -5.91
C PHE A 74 -8.43 18.60 -5.76
N HIS A 75 -9.40 17.91 -6.37
CA HIS A 75 -10.79 18.38 -6.43
C HIS A 75 -11.42 18.49 -5.05
N LYS A 76 -11.86 19.70 -4.68
CA LYS A 76 -12.43 19.99 -3.35
C LYS A 76 -11.54 19.54 -2.18
N GLY A 77 -10.23 19.45 -2.42
CA GLY A 77 -9.26 18.99 -1.40
C GLY A 77 -9.12 19.99 -0.27
N LEU A 78 -8.64 19.48 0.86
CA LEU A 78 -8.31 20.27 2.05
C LEU A 78 -7.06 21.10 1.83
N CYS A 79 -6.08 20.55 1.06
CA CYS A 79 -4.80 21.18 0.79
C CYS A 79 -4.31 20.79 -0.61
N ALA A 80 -3.62 21.72 -1.25
CA ALA A 80 -2.83 21.51 -2.46
C ALA A 80 -1.38 21.96 -2.17
N SER A 81 -0.45 21.02 -2.16
CA SER A 81 0.96 21.24 -1.89
C SER A 81 1.85 20.70 -3.01
N GLY A 82 3.15 20.66 -2.80
CA GLY A 82 4.09 19.99 -3.69
C GLY A 82 4.38 18.56 -3.25
N ILE A 83 5.05 17.80 -4.12
CA ILE A 83 5.49 16.43 -3.82
C ILE A 83 6.43 16.40 -2.60
N CYS A 84 7.29 17.40 -2.47
CA CYS A 84 8.24 17.53 -1.36
C CYS A 84 7.50 17.65 -0.03
N ASP A 85 6.55 18.58 0.06
CA ASP A 85 5.73 18.80 1.27
C ASP A 85 4.97 17.55 1.66
N THR A 86 4.46 16.80 0.66
CA THR A 86 3.71 15.56 0.88
C THR A 86 4.62 14.48 1.48
N MET A 87 5.83 14.31 0.95
CA MET A 87 6.80 13.34 1.47
C MET A 87 7.32 13.75 2.86
N GLU A 88 7.58 15.04 3.09
CA GLU A 88 7.92 15.55 4.43
C GLU A 88 6.80 15.31 5.45
N THR A 89 5.53 15.44 5.03
CA THR A 89 4.38 15.14 5.88
C THR A 89 4.38 13.67 6.30
N ALA A 90 4.67 12.75 5.38
CA ALA A 90 4.83 11.33 5.69
C ALA A 90 6.03 11.09 6.62
N GLN A 91 7.18 11.70 6.36
CA GLN A 91 8.38 11.58 7.19
C GLN A 91 8.18 12.06 8.63
N ARG A 92 7.32 13.05 8.83
CA ARG A 92 6.92 13.56 10.16
C ARG A 92 5.93 12.65 10.90
N GLY A 93 5.49 11.54 10.28
CA GLY A 93 4.58 10.57 10.87
C GLY A 93 3.09 10.96 10.83
N PHE A 94 2.69 11.87 9.94
CA PHE A 94 1.29 12.30 9.80
C PHE A 94 0.48 11.42 8.83
N ILE A 95 1.08 10.38 8.25
CA ILE A 95 0.39 9.46 7.33
C ILE A 95 0.28 8.08 7.97
N ASP A 96 -0.95 7.68 8.28
CA ASP A 96 -1.23 6.40 8.94
C ASP A 96 -1.02 5.21 8.01
N TYR A 97 -1.52 5.29 6.78
CA TYR A 97 -1.50 4.20 5.82
C TYR A 97 -0.83 4.58 4.51
N GLY A 98 -0.11 3.63 3.91
CA GLY A 98 0.29 3.64 2.52
C GLY A 98 -0.32 2.48 1.75
N PHE A 99 -1.22 2.75 0.80
CA PHE A 99 -1.84 1.74 -0.05
C PHE A 99 -1.14 1.69 -1.40
N LEU A 100 -0.48 0.57 -1.69
CA LEU A 100 0.39 0.40 -2.83
C LEU A 100 0.04 -0.83 -3.66
N GLY A 101 0.37 -0.79 -4.95
CA GLY A 101 0.48 -1.95 -5.82
C GLY A 101 1.93 -2.34 -6.07
N GLY A 102 2.14 -3.51 -6.67
CA GLY A 102 3.46 -3.97 -7.08
C GLY A 102 3.39 -5.06 -8.16
N ALA A 103 4.50 -5.26 -8.86
CA ALA A 103 4.62 -6.36 -9.82
C ALA A 103 5.03 -7.67 -9.13
N GLN A 104 5.81 -7.59 -8.05
CA GLN A 104 6.18 -8.71 -7.22
C GLN A 104 6.09 -8.33 -5.73
N ILE A 105 5.81 -9.32 -4.89
CA ILE A 105 5.88 -9.26 -3.44
C ILE A 105 6.52 -10.54 -2.91
N ASP A 106 7.38 -10.43 -1.88
CA ASP A 106 7.91 -11.59 -1.18
C ASP A 106 7.26 -11.81 0.19
N CYS A 107 7.69 -12.86 0.89
CA CYS A 107 7.11 -13.21 2.18
C CYS A 107 7.36 -12.18 3.29
N TYR A 108 8.26 -11.24 3.10
CA TYR A 108 8.55 -10.14 4.02
C TYR A 108 7.85 -8.83 3.64
N GLY A 109 7.01 -8.86 2.59
CA GLY A 109 6.27 -7.70 2.13
C GLY A 109 7.11 -6.66 1.37
N ASN A 110 8.31 -7.04 0.93
CA ASN A 110 9.05 -6.20 0.00
C ASN A 110 8.32 -6.17 -1.33
N LEU A 111 8.12 -4.97 -1.90
CA LEU A 111 7.48 -4.82 -3.21
C LEU A 111 8.50 -4.47 -4.28
N ASN A 112 8.28 -4.98 -5.47
CA ASN A 112 9.03 -4.63 -6.65
C ASN A 112 8.10 -3.99 -7.70
N SER A 113 8.47 -2.80 -8.13
CA SER A 113 7.88 -2.08 -9.26
C SER A 113 8.96 -1.49 -10.19
N THR A 114 10.21 -1.98 -10.11
CA THR A 114 11.36 -1.43 -10.84
C THR A 114 11.80 -2.31 -12.00
N THR A 115 12.15 -3.57 -11.75
CA THR A 115 12.66 -4.47 -12.80
C THR A 115 12.26 -5.91 -12.54
N ILE A 116 12.12 -6.70 -13.62
CA ILE A 116 12.03 -8.16 -13.55
C ILE A 116 13.33 -8.75 -14.08
N GLY A 117 13.97 -9.60 -13.30
CA GLY A 117 15.30 -10.14 -13.55
C GLY A 117 16.39 -9.23 -12.96
N GLU A 118 17.63 -9.41 -13.42
CA GLU A 118 18.77 -8.63 -12.97
C GLU A 118 18.62 -7.15 -13.28
N HIS A 119 19.00 -6.28 -12.34
CA HIS A 119 18.80 -4.83 -12.45
C HIS A 119 19.50 -4.22 -13.67
N ASP A 120 20.72 -4.65 -13.96
CA ASP A 120 21.52 -4.11 -15.06
C ASP A 120 21.12 -4.69 -16.43
N HIS A 121 20.62 -5.93 -16.45
CA HIS A 121 20.14 -6.63 -17.65
C HIS A 121 18.72 -7.18 -17.46
N PRO A 122 17.71 -6.32 -17.24
CA PRO A 122 16.37 -6.77 -16.88
C PRO A 122 15.63 -7.39 -18.07
N ARG A 123 14.85 -8.43 -17.78
CA ARG A 123 13.89 -8.98 -18.75
C ARG A 123 12.75 -8.00 -19.03
N ALA A 124 12.40 -7.18 -18.05
CA ALA A 124 11.42 -6.11 -18.20
C ALA A 124 11.75 -4.95 -17.27
N ARG A 125 11.62 -3.73 -17.78
CA ARG A 125 11.58 -2.50 -16.99
C ARG A 125 10.13 -2.19 -16.62
N LEU A 126 9.91 -1.84 -15.37
CA LEU A 126 8.62 -1.44 -14.81
C LEU A 126 8.63 0.09 -14.59
N PRO A 127 7.52 0.70 -14.17
CA PRO A 127 7.44 2.16 -13.98
C PRO A 127 8.47 2.75 -13.01
N GLY A 128 9.00 1.96 -12.09
CA GLY A 128 9.97 2.42 -11.09
C GLY A 128 9.32 2.68 -9.73
N SER A 129 10.00 3.44 -8.89
CA SER A 129 9.58 3.71 -7.52
C SER A 129 8.43 4.72 -7.44
N GLY A 130 8.52 5.84 -8.18
CA GLY A 130 7.76 7.02 -7.78
C GLY A 130 7.98 7.26 -6.27
N GLY A 131 6.95 7.62 -5.55
CA GLY A 131 6.95 7.72 -4.09
C GLY A 131 6.83 6.38 -3.35
N GLY A 132 6.84 5.24 -4.02
CA GLY A 132 6.63 3.93 -3.38
C GLY A 132 7.68 3.55 -2.35
N ASN A 133 8.93 4.01 -2.51
CA ASN A 133 9.97 3.84 -1.49
C ASN A 133 9.65 4.64 -0.24
N ASP A 134 9.33 5.93 -0.39
CA ASP A 134 9.02 6.84 0.71
C ASP A 134 7.78 6.36 1.47
N VAL A 135 6.73 5.96 0.74
CA VAL A 135 5.51 5.40 1.35
C VAL A 135 5.83 4.16 2.19
N GLY A 136 6.66 3.24 1.68
CA GLY A 136 7.05 2.02 2.40
C GLY A 136 7.97 2.25 3.60
N THR A 137 8.69 3.36 3.63
CA THR A 137 9.61 3.71 4.71
C THR A 137 9.00 4.61 5.77
N GLN A 138 8.07 5.50 5.38
CA GLN A 138 7.64 6.64 6.20
C GLN A 138 6.20 6.52 6.73
N CYS A 139 5.29 5.80 6.03
CA CYS A 139 3.95 5.54 6.55
C CYS A 139 3.99 4.54 7.71
N TRP A 140 3.10 4.72 8.71
CA TRP A 140 3.04 3.80 9.85
C TRP A 140 2.74 2.37 9.40
N MET A 141 1.79 2.20 8.50
CA MET A 141 1.40 0.89 7.97
C MET A 141 1.36 0.92 6.45
N THR A 142 1.85 -0.12 5.79
CA THR A 142 1.63 -0.30 4.36
C THR A 142 0.69 -1.47 4.08
N VAL A 143 -0.16 -1.27 3.08
CA VAL A 143 -1.10 -2.27 2.57
C VAL A 143 -0.82 -2.47 1.10
N ALA A 144 -0.46 -3.69 0.72
CA ALA A 144 -0.29 -4.05 -0.67
C ALA A 144 -1.60 -4.61 -1.24
N ILE A 145 -1.97 -4.15 -2.45
CA ILE A 145 -3.17 -4.65 -3.17
C ILE A 145 -2.74 -5.14 -4.53
N MET A 146 -2.98 -6.43 -4.83
CA MET A 146 -2.57 -7.01 -6.10
C MET A 146 -3.33 -8.28 -6.48
N GLN A 147 -3.30 -8.62 -7.78
CA GLN A 147 -3.81 -9.89 -8.27
C GLN A 147 -3.02 -11.07 -7.67
N HIS A 148 -3.70 -12.14 -7.29
CA HIS A 148 -3.06 -13.36 -6.78
C HIS A 148 -2.54 -14.21 -7.95
N ASP A 149 -1.27 -14.02 -8.30
CA ASP A 149 -0.60 -14.69 -9.42
C ASP A 149 0.78 -15.17 -8.97
N LYS A 150 1.20 -16.38 -9.38
CA LYS A 150 2.52 -16.95 -9.06
C LYS A 150 3.70 -16.07 -9.49
N ARG A 151 3.53 -15.25 -10.54
CA ARG A 151 4.56 -14.31 -10.99
C ARG A 151 4.71 -13.12 -10.05
N ARG A 152 3.69 -12.83 -9.24
CA ARG A 152 3.67 -11.71 -8.29
C ARG A 152 4.10 -12.13 -6.89
N PHE A 153 3.66 -13.29 -6.42
CA PHE A 153 4.04 -13.82 -5.11
C PHE A 153 5.29 -14.70 -5.28
N VAL A 154 6.45 -14.11 -5.00
CA VAL A 154 7.75 -14.73 -5.24
C VAL A 154 8.50 -15.02 -3.93
N PRO A 155 9.42 -16.00 -3.88
CA PRO A 155 10.23 -16.24 -2.68
C PRO A 155 11.10 -15.05 -2.27
N LYS A 156 11.59 -14.29 -3.27
CA LYS A 156 12.36 -13.06 -3.12
C LYS A 156 12.07 -12.18 -4.33
N VAL A 157 11.82 -10.90 -4.10
CA VAL A 157 11.66 -9.93 -5.19
C VAL A 157 12.96 -9.73 -5.95
N ASP A 158 12.88 -9.50 -7.27
CA ASP A 158 14.05 -9.27 -8.10
C ASP A 158 14.75 -7.93 -7.77
N PHE A 159 13.95 -6.95 -7.31
CA PHE A 159 14.41 -5.65 -6.83
C PHE A 159 13.53 -5.17 -5.67
N VAL A 160 14.11 -4.63 -4.61
CA VAL A 160 13.34 -4.02 -3.52
C VAL A 160 13.08 -2.55 -3.86
N THR A 161 11.91 -2.27 -4.42
CA THR A 161 11.47 -0.89 -4.68
C THR A 161 10.90 -0.28 -3.42
N THR A 162 9.97 -0.98 -2.78
CA THR A 162 9.33 -0.57 -1.52
C THR A 162 9.75 -1.55 -0.44
N PRO A 163 10.51 -1.11 0.58
CA PRO A 163 10.96 -2.00 1.63
C PRO A 163 9.81 -2.45 2.53
N GLY A 164 9.66 -3.76 2.66
CA GLY A 164 8.85 -4.40 3.69
C GLY A 164 9.66 -4.64 4.96
N TYR A 165 9.61 -5.86 5.50
CA TYR A 165 10.47 -6.30 6.61
C TYR A 165 11.87 -6.73 6.14
N LEU A 166 12.24 -6.42 4.89
CA LEU A 166 13.55 -6.70 4.27
C LEU A 166 13.89 -8.20 4.31
N THR A 167 14.81 -8.60 5.19
CA THR A 167 15.23 -10.00 5.36
C THR A 167 14.64 -10.65 6.61
N GLY A 168 13.75 -9.96 7.31
CA GLY A 168 13.07 -10.48 8.51
C GLY A 168 13.28 -9.65 9.76
N PRO A 169 13.15 -10.26 10.94
CA PRO A 169 13.17 -9.56 12.23
C PRO A 169 14.41 -8.69 12.41
N GLY A 170 14.24 -7.45 12.83
CA GLY A 170 15.31 -6.49 13.09
C GLY A 170 15.93 -5.84 11.85
N ALA A 171 15.66 -6.35 10.64
CA ALA A 171 16.30 -5.83 9.43
C ALA A 171 15.87 -4.38 9.10
N ARG A 172 14.61 -4.01 9.35
CA ARG A 172 14.15 -2.62 9.20
C ARG A 172 14.90 -1.67 10.14
N GLN A 173 15.04 -2.03 11.40
CA GLN A 173 15.74 -1.23 12.41
C GLN A 173 17.24 -1.11 12.04
N ALA A 174 17.86 -2.21 11.61
CA ALA A 174 19.25 -2.19 11.16
C ALA A 174 19.47 -1.31 9.92
N ALA A 175 18.44 -1.19 9.07
CA ALA A 175 18.44 -0.29 7.92
C ALA A 175 18.11 1.18 8.28
N GLY A 176 17.89 1.50 9.56
CA GLY A 176 17.55 2.85 10.01
C GLY A 176 16.11 3.29 9.72
N LEU A 177 15.21 2.34 9.40
CA LEU A 177 13.80 2.65 9.17
C LEU A 177 13.08 2.93 10.49
N PRO A 178 12.06 3.81 10.53
CA PRO A 178 11.37 4.19 11.74
C PRO A 178 10.79 2.98 12.47
N PRO A 179 10.94 2.90 13.82
CA PRO A 179 10.40 1.80 14.59
C PRO A 179 8.86 1.81 14.56
N GLY A 180 8.25 0.64 14.55
CA GLY A 180 6.79 0.48 14.53
C GLY A 180 6.16 0.65 13.14
N THR A 181 6.94 0.97 12.10
CA THR A 181 6.48 1.07 10.72
C THR A 181 6.65 -0.26 9.97
N GLY A 182 5.88 -0.46 8.91
CA GLY A 182 6.07 -1.60 8.00
C GLY A 182 4.78 -2.15 7.38
N PRO A 183 4.89 -3.26 6.65
CA PRO A 183 3.75 -3.94 6.07
C PRO A 183 2.76 -4.41 7.13
N ALA A 184 1.47 -4.08 6.95
CA ALA A 184 0.39 -4.55 7.80
C ALA A 184 -0.45 -5.63 7.12
N TYR A 185 -0.83 -5.39 5.85
CA TYR A 185 -1.71 -6.30 5.12
C TYR A 185 -1.31 -6.44 3.66
N VAL A 186 -1.67 -7.59 3.09
CA VAL A 186 -1.71 -7.81 1.64
C VAL A 186 -3.10 -8.28 1.27
N VAL A 187 -3.77 -7.52 0.42
CA VAL A 187 -5.08 -7.87 -0.13
C VAL A 187 -4.89 -8.39 -1.55
N SER A 188 -5.30 -9.61 -1.79
CA SER A 188 -5.25 -10.21 -3.11
C SER A 188 -6.64 -10.65 -3.58
N THR A 189 -6.76 -11.07 -4.83
CA THR A 189 -8.02 -11.60 -5.37
C THR A 189 -8.47 -12.93 -4.73
N LEU A 190 -7.65 -13.56 -3.88
CA LEU A 190 -7.97 -14.83 -3.22
C LEU A 190 -7.98 -14.73 -1.70
N ALA A 191 -7.25 -13.79 -1.11
CA ALA A 191 -7.04 -13.77 0.33
C ALA A 191 -6.67 -12.39 0.87
N LEU A 192 -6.97 -12.19 2.14
CA LEU A 192 -6.36 -11.19 3.01
C LEU A 192 -5.24 -11.87 3.79
N MET A 193 -4.06 -11.28 3.76
CA MET A 193 -2.88 -11.74 4.49
C MET A 193 -2.39 -10.63 5.41
N ASP A 194 -1.87 -11.00 6.58
CA ASP A 194 -1.21 -10.12 7.54
C ASP A 194 0.23 -10.57 7.78
N TYR A 195 0.91 -9.93 8.70
CA TYR A 195 2.28 -10.29 9.06
C TYR A 195 2.38 -10.72 10.52
N ASP A 196 3.11 -11.79 10.76
CA ASP A 196 3.51 -12.22 12.10
C ASP A 196 4.64 -11.31 12.59
N SER A 197 4.27 -10.08 12.93
CA SER A 197 5.17 -9.08 13.51
C SER A 197 4.81 -8.87 14.98
N ALA A 198 5.82 -8.73 15.82
CA ALA A 198 5.57 -8.37 17.22
C ALA A 198 4.94 -6.97 17.29
N PRO A 199 3.93 -6.76 18.17
CA PRO A 199 3.40 -5.42 18.41
C PRO A 199 4.51 -4.46 18.84
N ALA A 200 4.32 -3.16 18.55
CA ALA A 200 5.27 -2.13 18.94
C ALA A 200 5.57 -2.21 20.46
N GLY A 201 6.84 -2.36 20.81
CA GLY A 201 7.28 -2.48 22.22
C GLY A 201 7.41 -3.91 22.75
N ALA A 202 7.01 -4.96 22.02
CA ALA A 202 7.29 -6.34 22.40
C ALA A 202 8.68 -6.79 21.88
N SER A 203 9.28 -7.78 22.56
CA SER A 203 10.49 -8.47 22.06
C SER A 203 10.23 -9.02 20.65
N PRO A 204 11.20 -8.99 19.70
CA PRO A 204 10.99 -9.40 18.31
C PRO A 204 10.81 -10.93 18.21
N ALA A 205 9.67 -11.43 18.69
CA ALA A 205 9.34 -12.85 18.66
C ALA A 205 8.69 -13.28 17.34
N GLY A 206 8.19 -12.32 16.54
CA GLY A 206 7.55 -12.58 15.25
C GLY A 206 8.57 -12.85 14.15
N THR A 207 8.17 -13.63 13.15
CA THR A 207 9.01 -13.94 11.98
C THR A 207 9.01 -12.84 10.93
N CYS A 208 8.18 -11.81 11.09
CA CYS A 208 7.90 -10.77 10.11
C CYS A 208 7.50 -11.34 8.71
N ARG A 209 6.93 -12.53 8.69
CA ARG A 209 6.50 -13.21 7.47
C ARG A 209 5.01 -13.07 7.25
N MET A 210 4.65 -12.93 5.99
CA MET A 210 3.27 -12.95 5.54
C MET A 210 2.59 -14.28 5.88
N ARG A 211 1.39 -14.20 6.44
CA ARG A 211 0.53 -15.34 6.76
C ARG A 211 -0.90 -15.09 6.30
N LEU A 212 -1.64 -16.17 6.11
CA LEU A 212 -3.04 -16.09 5.72
C LEU A 212 -3.89 -15.61 6.90
N ALA A 213 -4.58 -14.47 6.75
CA ALA A 213 -5.54 -13.97 7.74
C ALA A 213 -6.96 -14.44 7.40
N ALA A 214 -7.36 -14.39 6.12
CA ALA A 214 -8.65 -14.88 5.64
C ALA A 214 -8.59 -15.24 4.16
N THR A 215 -9.39 -16.23 3.75
CA THR A 215 -9.63 -16.54 2.32
C THR A 215 -10.88 -15.82 1.84
N HIS A 216 -10.87 -15.37 0.60
CA HIS A 216 -12.08 -14.93 -0.08
C HIS A 216 -12.87 -16.14 -0.57
N PRO A 217 -14.20 -16.13 -0.50
CA PRO A 217 -15.05 -17.18 -1.02
C PRO A 217 -14.98 -17.31 -2.54
#